data_148388a7e21f40ad2830f8b11bec8dd3
#
_entry.id   148388a7e21f40ad2830f8b11bec8dd3
#
_cell.length_a   1.000
_cell.length_b   1.000
_cell.length_c   1.000
_cell.angle_alpha   90.00
_cell.angle_beta   90.00
_cell.angle_gamma   90.00
#
_symmetry.space_group_name_H-M   'P 1'
#
loop_
_entity.id
_entity.type
_entity.pdbx_description
1 polymer ?
#
loop_
_entity_poly.entity_id
_entity_poly.type
_entity_poly.pdbx_seq_one_letter_code
_entity_poly.pdbx_strand_id
1 'polypeptide(L)'
;MRLLDVAKFAKRSAHSLSGGEFQRVLLARALVSEPKILLLDEPTSALDLSYGVQMLKICENLTRELKLLSVAVLHDLNLAAMFCDKLIMLKDGEIRHAGAAKELFTKEILYEIYGLNCEILEHNGTPFVAPTR
;
A
#
# COMPACT_ATOMS: atom_id res chain seq x y z
N MET A 1 -6.36 -19.07 2.59
CA MET A 1 -7.43 -18.18 3.09
C MET A 1 -7.48 -17.99 4.62
N ARG A 2 -6.68 -18.71 5.41
CA ARG A 2 -6.60 -18.47 6.87
C ARG A 2 -6.07 -17.07 7.24
N LEU A 3 -5.18 -16.53 6.43
CA LEU A 3 -4.59 -15.19 6.64
C LEU A 3 -5.59 -14.03 6.60
N LEU A 4 -6.68 -14.17 5.86
CA LEU A 4 -7.67 -13.11 5.71
C LEU A 4 -8.78 -13.15 6.78
N ASP A 5 -8.95 -14.31 7.44
CA ASP A 5 -10.00 -14.56 8.47
C ASP A 5 -11.40 -14.07 8.05
N VAL A 6 -11.75 -14.31 6.77
CA VAL A 6 -13.02 -13.85 6.18
C VAL A 6 -14.17 -14.84 6.31
N ALA A 7 -13.89 -16.08 6.70
CA ALA A 7 -14.93 -17.11 6.83
C ALA A 7 -16.08 -16.72 7.77
N LYS A 8 -15.78 -15.98 8.83
CA LYS A 8 -16.74 -15.43 9.80
C LYS A 8 -17.72 -14.43 9.20
N PHE A 9 -17.42 -13.89 8.01
CA PHE A 9 -18.27 -12.91 7.31
C PHE A 9 -19.18 -13.56 6.26
N ALA A 10 -19.07 -14.87 6.01
CA ALA A 10 -19.75 -15.56 4.91
C ALA A 10 -21.29 -15.41 4.90
N LYS A 11 -21.90 -15.17 6.07
CA LYS A 11 -23.35 -14.99 6.21
C LYS A 11 -23.76 -13.53 6.48
N ARG A 12 -22.80 -12.58 6.46
CA ARG A 12 -23.07 -11.17 6.73
C ARG A 12 -23.28 -10.41 5.42
N SER A 13 -24.20 -9.45 5.43
CA SER A 13 -24.35 -8.51 4.32
C SER A 13 -23.08 -7.64 4.21
N ALA A 14 -22.65 -7.35 2.97
CA ALA A 14 -21.51 -6.47 2.72
C ALA A 14 -21.67 -5.09 3.39
N HIS A 15 -22.91 -4.57 3.43
CA HIS A 15 -23.23 -3.30 4.08
C HIS A 15 -23.06 -3.31 5.62
N SER A 16 -22.99 -4.47 6.24
CA SER A 16 -22.80 -4.62 7.69
C SER A 16 -21.34 -4.80 8.10
N LEU A 17 -20.41 -4.77 7.14
CA LEU A 17 -18.99 -4.91 7.39
C LEU A 17 -18.36 -3.55 7.67
N SER A 18 -17.39 -3.51 8.60
CA SER A 18 -16.50 -2.36 8.73
C SER A 18 -15.63 -2.19 7.48
N GLY A 19 -15.04 -1.00 7.28
CA GLY A 19 -14.16 -0.74 6.13
C GLY A 19 -13.03 -1.78 6.00
N GLY A 20 -12.35 -2.11 7.10
CA GLY A 20 -11.28 -3.11 7.10
C GLY A 20 -11.77 -4.55 6.87
N GLU A 21 -12.96 -4.92 7.38
CA GLU A 21 -13.58 -6.20 7.09
C GLU A 21 -13.94 -6.32 5.62
N PHE A 22 -14.52 -5.25 5.06
CA PHE A 22 -14.89 -5.18 3.65
C PHE A 22 -13.67 -5.31 2.73
N GLN A 23 -12.58 -4.58 3.02
CA GLN A 23 -11.32 -4.66 2.26
C GLN A 23 -10.74 -6.08 2.28
N ARG A 24 -10.77 -6.78 3.42
CA ARG A 24 -10.34 -8.20 3.49
C ARG A 24 -11.20 -9.12 2.63
N VAL A 25 -12.50 -8.88 2.58
CA VAL A 25 -13.42 -9.65 1.71
C VAL A 25 -13.13 -9.38 0.24
N LEU A 26 -12.88 -8.13 -0.16
CA LEU A 26 -12.50 -7.79 -1.54
C LEU A 26 -11.18 -8.47 -1.93
N LEU A 27 -10.19 -8.44 -1.04
CA LEU A 27 -8.91 -9.12 -1.25
C LEU A 27 -9.08 -10.63 -1.38
N ALA A 28 -9.92 -11.25 -0.51
CA ALA A 28 -10.24 -12.67 -0.62
C ALA A 28 -10.89 -13.01 -1.97
N ARG A 29 -11.82 -12.17 -2.44
CA ARG A 29 -12.47 -12.32 -3.73
C ARG A 29 -11.48 -12.25 -4.89
N ALA A 30 -10.54 -11.32 -4.85
CA ALA A 30 -9.50 -11.18 -5.88
C ALA A 30 -8.59 -12.41 -5.96
N LEU A 31 -8.36 -13.10 -4.84
CA LEU A 31 -7.50 -14.29 -4.76
C LEU A 31 -8.19 -15.61 -5.17
N VAL A 32 -9.51 -15.63 -5.33
CA VAL A 32 -10.26 -16.87 -5.72
C VAL A 32 -9.82 -17.39 -7.08
N SER A 33 -9.44 -16.51 -7.99
CA SER A 33 -8.98 -16.88 -9.34
C SER A 33 -7.52 -17.32 -9.42
N GLU A 34 -6.83 -17.44 -8.26
CA GLU A 34 -5.41 -17.76 -8.18
C GLU A 34 -4.54 -16.89 -9.13
N PRO A 35 -4.64 -15.56 -9.01
CA PRO A 35 -3.95 -14.65 -9.91
C PRO A 35 -2.42 -14.75 -9.75
N LYS A 36 -1.69 -14.38 -10.79
CA LYS A 36 -0.24 -14.13 -10.70
C LYS A 36 0.09 -12.67 -10.38
N ILE A 37 -0.84 -11.77 -10.70
CA ILE A 37 -0.71 -10.33 -10.49
C ILE A 37 -1.90 -9.86 -9.67
N LEU A 38 -1.62 -9.13 -8.60
CA LEU A 38 -2.62 -8.50 -7.73
C LEU A 38 -2.53 -6.98 -7.89
N LEU A 39 -3.61 -6.37 -8.33
CA LEU A 39 -3.73 -4.91 -8.45
C LEU A 39 -4.58 -4.39 -7.29
N LEU A 40 -4.03 -3.45 -6.53
CA LEU A 40 -4.65 -2.84 -5.36
C LEU A 40 -4.80 -1.34 -5.61
N ASP A 41 -6.04 -0.90 -5.77
CA ASP A 41 -6.33 0.52 -5.93
C ASP A 41 -6.70 1.11 -4.58
N GLU A 42 -5.82 1.94 -4.03
CA GLU A 42 -5.95 2.62 -2.75
C GLU A 42 -6.43 1.72 -1.58
N PRO A 43 -5.77 0.59 -1.29
CA PRO A 43 -6.27 -0.39 -0.32
C PRO A 43 -6.35 0.14 1.12
N THR A 44 -5.81 1.33 1.38
CA THR A 44 -5.74 1.95 2.71
C THR A 44 -6.54 3.25 2.84
N SER A 45 -7.15 3.77 1.76
CA SER A 45 -7.76 5.12 1.73
C SER A 45 -8.95 5.30 2.70
N ALA A 46 -9.70 4.23 2.98
CA ALA A 46 -10.85 4.24 3.89
C ALA A 46 -10.52 3.74 5.31
N LEU A 47 -9.23 3.62 5.65
CA LEU A 47 -8.76 3.03 6.90
C LEU A 47 -7.98 4.07 7.71
N ASP A 48 -8.06 3.95 9.05
CA ASP A 48 -7.10 4.64 9.90
C ASP A 48 -5.69 4.03 9.76
N LEU A 49 -4.69 4.73 10.30
CA LEU A 49 -3.29 4.31 10.16
C LEU A 49 -3.04 2.88 10.64
N SER A 50 -3.65 2.49 11.77
CA SER A 50 -3.45 1.14 12.35
C SER A 50 -4.00 0.05 11.44
N TYR A 51 -5.22 0.23 10.93
CA TYR A 51 -5.83 -0.70 9.99
C TYR A 51 -5.15 -0.68 8.62
N GLY A 52 -4.66 0.49 8.17
CA GLY A 52 -3.86 0.61 6.94
C GLY A 52 -2.57 -0.22 7.00
N VAL A 53 -1.82 -0.11 8.10
CA VAL A 53 -0.62 -0.92 8.35
C VAL A 53 -0.95 -2.42 8.39
N GLN A 54 -2.03 -2.83 9.08
CA GLN A 54 -2.45 -4.23 9.13
C GLN A 54 -2.81 -4.76 7.73
N MET A 55 -3.50 -3.96 6.92
CA MET A 55 -3.89 -4.34 5.55
C MET A 55 -2.67 -4.55 4.67
N LEU A 56 -1.71 -3.63 4.70
CA LEU A 56 -0.48 -3.76 3.91
C LEU A 56 0.38 -4.96 4.37
N LYS A 57 0.45 -5.26 5.67
CA LYS A 57 1.08 -6.49 6.18
C LYS A 57 0.41 -7.75 5.62
N ILE A 58 -0.92 -7.76 5.56
CA ILE A 58 -1.66 -8.88 4.95
C ILE A 58 -1.30 -9.02 3.47
N CYS A 59 -1.30 -7.90 2.72
CA CYS A 59 -0.93 -7.90 1.30
C CYS A 59 0.52 -8.38 1.09
N GLU A 60 1.46 -7.90 1.89
CA GLU A 60 2.87 -8.34 1.86
C GLU A 60 3.01 -9.85 2.09
N ASN A 61 2.37 -10.39 3.14
CA ASN A 61 2.41 -11.81 3.45
C ASN A 61 1.81 -12.65 2.31
N LEU A 62 0.67 -12.25 1.76
CA LEU A 62 0.04 -12.93 0.63
C LEU A 62 0.91 -12.88 -0.62
N THR A 63 1.52 -11.73 -0.90
CA THR A 63 2.44 -11.55 -2.03
C THR A 63 3.60 -12.54 -1.94
N ARG A 64 4.20 -12.69 -0.77
CA ARG A 64 5.31 -13.62 -0.53
C ARG A 64 4.87 -15.09 -0.55
N GLU A 65 3.82 -15.43 0.18
CA GLU A 65 3.35 -16.82 0.29
C GLU A 65 2.82 -17.39 -1.04
N LEU A 66 2.08 -16.57 -1.79
CA LEU A 66 1.49 -16.97 -3.07
C LEU A 66 2.39 -16.63 -4.27
N LYS A 67 3.57 -16.03 -4.03
CA LYS A 67 4.52 -15.59 -5.07
C LYS A 67 3.86 -14.70 -6.12
N LEU A 68 3.07 -13.74 -5.68
CA LEU A 68 2.38 -12.77 -6.54
C LEU A 68 3.32 -11.63 -6.95
N LEU A 69 3.04 -11.03 -8.10
CA LEU A 69 3.43 -9.65 -8.37
C LEU A 69 2.30 -8.74 -7.87
N SER A 70 2.54 -7.94 -6.83
CA SER A 70 1.54 -7.00 -6.33
C SER A 70 1.89 -5.58 -6.73
N VAL A 71 0.91 -4.86 -7.27
CA VAL A 71 1.02 -3.44 -7.62
C VAL A 71 -0.08 -2.71 -6.85
N ALA A 72 0.31 -1.69 -6.09
CA ALA A 72 -0.62 -0.90 -5.28
C ALA A 72 -0.51 0.59 -5.59
N VAL A 73 -1.65 1.27 -5.69
CA VAL A 73 -1.70 2.73 -5.63
C VAL A 73 -1.81 3.13 -4.16
N LEU A 74 -0.85 3.91 -3.69
CA LEU A 74 -0.79 4.38 -2.30
C LEU A 74 -0.61 5.91 -2.28
N HIS A 75 -1.28 6.58 -1.36
CA HIS A 75 -1.13 8.03 -1.14
C HIS A 75 -0.17 8.36 0.00
N ASP A 76 0.02 7.44 0.93
CA ASP A 76 0.95 7.61 2.05
C ASP A 76 2.36 7.16 1.64
N LEU A 77 3.26 8.15 1.51
CA LEU A 77 4.66 7.92 1.14
C LEU A 77 5.39 7.03 2.14
N ASN A 78 5.13 7.21 3.43
CA ASN A 78 5.79 6.44 4.48
C ASN A 78 5.34 4.98 4.47
N LEU A 79 4.05 4.73 4.25
CA LEU A 79 3.56 3.37 4.05
C LEU A 79 4.13 2.74 2.77
N ALA A 80 4.23 3.51 1.68
CA ALA A 80 4.86 3.02 0.46
C ALA A 80 6.34 2.65 0.68
N ALA A 81 7.11 3.47 1.41
CA ALA A 81 8.49 3.16 1.75
C ALA A 81 8.65 1.91 2.65
N MET A 82 7.66 1.66 3.52
CA MET A 82 7.70 0.53 4.45
C MET A 82 7.36 -0.81 3.81
N PHE A 83 6.47 -0.82 2.82
CA PHE A 83 5.84 -2.05 2.31
C PHE A 83 6.16 -2.38 0.85
N CYS A 84 6.72 -1.44 0.08
CA CYS A 84 6.98 -1.65 -1.34
C CYS A 84 8.48 -1.79 -1.62
N ASP A 85 8.85 -2.81 -2.39
CA ASP A 85 10.24 -3.01 -2.84
C ASP A 85 10.67 -1.95 -3.86
N LYS A 86 9.72 -1.52 -4.70
CA LYS A 86 9.92 -0.49 -5.73
C LYS A 86 8.74 0.46 -5.79
N LEU A 87 9.02 1.71 -6.05
CA LEU A 87 8.05 2.77 -6.24
C LEU A 87 8.10 3.30 -7.66
N ILE A 88 6.94 3.70 -8.16
CA ILE A 88 6.79 4.45 -9.42
C ILE A 88 6.07 5.73 -9.06
N MET A 89 6.69 6.87 -9.35
CA MET A 89 6.12 8.19 -9.12
C MET A 89 5.56 8.74 -10.43
N LEU A 90 4.28 9.12 -10.38
CA LEU A 90 3.56 9.67 -11.53
C LEU A 90 3.32 11.16 -11.32
N LYS A 91 3.46 11.94 -12.39
CA LYS A 91 3.04 13.34 -12.46
C LYS A 91 2.52 13.64 -13.84
N ASP A 92 1.37 14.29 -13.92
CA ASP A 92 0.72 14.70 -15.18
C ASP A 92 0.51 13.52 -16.17
N GLY A 93 0.22 12.31 -15.63
CA GLY A 93 0.00 11.09 -16.41
C GLY A 93 1.28 10.40 -16.90
N GLU A 94 2.46 10.89 -16.54
CA GLU A 94 3.75 10.33 -16.95
C GLU A 94 4.53 9.75 -15.76
N ILE A 95 5.29 8.69 -16.02
CA ILE A 95 6.26 8.16 -15.06
C ILE A 95 7.45 9.12 -15.02
N ARG A 96 7.67 9.76 -13.88
CA ARG A 96 8.80 10.66 -13.67
C ARG A 96 9.98 9.94 -13.03
N HIS A 97 9.72 9.13 -12.01
CA HIS A 97 10.75 8.40 -11.31
C HIS A 97 10.29 6.96 -11.00
N ALA A 98 11.24 6.03 -11.00
CA ALA A 98 11.02 4.65 -10.60
C ALA A 98 12.29 4.09 -9.95
N GLY A 99 12.13 3.45 -8.77
CA GLY A 99 13.26 2.92 -8.01
C GLY A 99 12.88 2.53 -6.59
N ALA A 100 13.86 2.25 -5.76
CA ALA A 100 13.64 2.02 -4.33
C ALA A 100 13.33 3.33 -3.59
N ALA A 101 12.61 3.25 -2.47
CA ALA A 101 12.27 4.43 -1.67
C ALA A 101 13.51 5.25 -1.27
N LYS A 102 14.63 4.58 -0.95
CA LYS A 102 15.90 5.25 -0.60
C LYS A 102 16.46 6.12 -1.74
N GLU A 103 16.23 5.74 -2.98
CA GLU A 103 16.69 6.46 -4.15
C GLU A 103 15.77 7.64 -4.50
N LEU A 104 14.46 7.46 -4.23
CA LEU A 104 13.42 8.39 -4.66
C LEU A 104 13.04 9.41 -3.60
N PHE A 105 13.23 9.11 -2.31
CA PHE A 105 12.87 10.04 -1.24
C PHE A 105 14.01 11.03 -1.00
N THR A 106 14.12 11.99 -1.90
CA THR A 106 14.96 13.18 -1.76
C THR A 106 14.08 14.42 -1.72
N LYS A 107 14.58 15.50 -1.12
CA LYS A 107 13.85 16.77 -1.05
C LYS A 107 13.48 17.27 -2.45
N GLU A 108 14.42 17.15 -3.40
CA GLU A 108 14.29 17.59 -4.78
C GLU A 108 13.19 16.84 -5.51
N ILE A 109 13.20 15.51 -5.46
CA ILE A 109 12.19 14.66 -6.13
C ILE A 109 10.82 14.88 -5.51
N LEU A 110 10.71 14.92 -4.18
CA LEU A 110 9.43 15.11 -3.51
C LEU A 110 8.87 16.52 -3.76
N TYR A 111 9.73 17.53 -3.87
CA TYR A 111 9.29 18.86 -4.28
C TYR A 111 8.85 18.88 -5.75
N GLU A 112 9.60 18.27 -6.66
CA GLU A 112 9.24 18.15 -8.07
C GLU A 112 7.87 17.51 -8.26
N ILE A 113 7.62 16.35 -7.61
CA ILE A 113 6.40 15.57 -7.81
C ILE A 113 5.21 16.16 -7.09
N TYR A 114 5.36 16.53 -5.81
CA TYR A 114 4.23 16.89 -4.92
C TYR A 114 4.22 18.37 -4.52
N GLY A 115 5.26 19.15 -4.86
CA GLY A 115 5.43 20.50 -4.30
C GLY A 115 5.67 20.50 -2.79
N LEU A 116 6.14 19.38 -2.23
CA LEU A 116 6.25 19.15 -0.79
C LEU A 116 7.61 19.58 -0.25
N ASN A 117 7.63 20.54 0.68
CA ASN A 117 8.80 20.80 1.50
C ASN A 117 8.85 19.80 2.66
N CYS A 118 9.95 19.09 2.81
CA CYS A 118 10.08 18.05 3.82
C CYS A 118 11.53 17.84 4.27
N GLU A 119 11.68 17.18 5.41
CA GLU A 119 12.90 16.51 5.83
C GLU A 119 12.79 15.03 5.55
N ILE A 120 13.94 14.40 5.20
CA ILE A 120 14.02 12.95 5.05
C ILE A 120 14.74 12.42 6.28
N LEU A 121 14.01 11.63 7.05
CA LEU A 121 14.53 10.92 8.22
C LEU A 121 14.80 9.48 7.84
N GLU A 122 15.63 8.78 8.62
CA GLU A 122 15.85 7.34 8.44
C GLU A 122 15.55 6.60 9.74
N HIS A 123 14.77 5.52 9.63
CA HIS A 123 14.53 4.61 10.74
C HIS A 123 14.69 3.16 10.28
N ASN A 124 15.64 2.43 10.90
CA ASN A 124 15.94 1.03 10.55
C ASN A 124 16.19 0.82 9.05
N GLY A 125 16.86 1.77 8.39
CA GLY A 125 17.14 1.68 6.96
C GLY A 125 15.98 2.03 6.04
N THR A 126 14.82 2.44 6.56
CA THR A 126 13.68 2.92 5.77
C THR A 126 13.64 4.45 5.82
N PRO A 127 13.56 5.14 4.67
CA PRO A 127 13.40 6.59 4.66
C PRO A 127 11.98 6.98 5.05
N PHE A 128 11.86 8.06 5.82
CA PHE A 128 10.60 8.66 6.25
C PHE A 128 10.54 10.12 5.82
N VAL A 129 9.43 10.49 5.22
CA VAL A 129 9.12 11.86 4.84
C VAL A 129 8.46 12.57 6.02
N ALA A 130 9.10 13.61 6.51
CA ALA A 130 8.57 14.50 7.54
C ALA A 130 8.26 15.88 6.89
N PRO A 131 6.96 16.19 6.63
CA PRO A 131 6.59 17.50 6.06
C PRO A 131 7.05 18.65 6.95
N THR A 132 7.54 19.74 6.33
CA THR A 132 7.90 20.98 7.01
C THR A 132 6.92 22.08 6.63
N ARG A 133 6.73 23.08 7.54
CA ARG A 133 5.89 24.26 7.29
C ARG A 133 6.64 25.31 6.47
#